data_7c01d8f40835fad9447fee9ed87895f0
#
_entry.id   7c01d8f40835fad9447fee9ed87895f0
#
_cell.length_a   1.000
_cell.length_b   1.000
_cell.length_c   1.000
_cell.angle_alpha   90.00
_cell.angle_beta   90.00
_cell.angle_gamma   90.00
#
_symmetry.space_group_name_H-M   'P 1'
#
loop_
_entity.id
_entity.type
_entity.pdbx_description
1 polymer ?
#
loop_
_entity_poly.entity_id
_entity_poly.type
_entity_poly.pdbx_seq_one_letter_code
_entity_poly.pdbx_strand_id
1 'polypeptide(L)'
;AQNIAERLAQKAWALRHSFVADMKKPQDAVKYAMSKDKGPVILADVADNTGGGASGDGTEILQALIEHNAQDAVVITMPDKEAVDAAFKAGVGGNFDALVGGKFDDLHGAPVRVQGTVRLLSDGSFVHRGPMSTGVKSSIGRSAVIQCGGIDIIVNERRSQPVDPEVARSVGIDPTFKKIVVVKSAVHYRAAYEPIASEIIEVDGPGLSSPNLSRFEFKNIRRPVFPIDEDMKISR
;
A
#
# COMPACT_ATOMS: atom_id res chain seq x y z
N ALA A 1 24.59 -19.83 -26.38
CA ALA A 1 23.96 -18.67 -25.73
C ALA A 1 22.75 -18.18 -26.50
N GLN A 2 22.89 -17.85 -27.81
CA GLN A 2 21.84 -17.26 -28.64
C GLN A 2 20.57 -18.13 -28.72
N ASN A 3 20.69 -19.43 -28.97
CA ASN A 3 19.57 -20.36 -29.05
C ASN A 3 18.75 -20.44 -27.75
N ILE A 4 19.40 -20.29 -26.59
CA ILE A 4 18.73 -20.24 -25.28
C ILE A 4 17.98 -18.93 -25.14
N ALA A 5 18.58 -17.80 -25.50
CA ALA A 5 17.96 -16.49 -25.43
C ALA A 5 16.70 -16.42 -26.32
N GLU A 6 16.75 -16.95 -27.54
CA GLU A 6 15.62 -16.98 -28.46
C GLU A 6 14.47 -17.84 -27.91
N ARG A 7 14.78 -19.03 -27.32
CA ARG A 7 13.77 -19.90 -26.71
C ARG A 7 13.13 -19.23 -25.49
N LEU A 8 13.90 -18.52 -24.66
CA LEU A 8 13.36 -17.78 -23.51
C LEU A 8 12.48 -16.62 -23.95
N ALA A 9 12.91 -15.86 -24.98
CA ALA A 9 12.14 -14.76 -25.54
C ALA A 9 10.80 -15.26 -26.12
N GLN A 10 10.82 -16.35 -26.88
CA GLN A 10 9.60 -16.97 -27.43
C GLN A 10 8.66 -17.44 -26.32
N LYS A 11 9.18 -18.07 -25.25
CA LYS A 11 8.39 -18.51 -24.11
C LYS A 11 7.79 -17.33 -23.34
N ALA A 12 8.58 -16.30 -23.07
CA ALA A 12 8.09 -15.09 -22.42
C ALA A 12 7.00 -14.41 -23.26
N TRP A 13 7.19 -14.33 -24.57
CA TRP A 13 6.18 -13.78 -25.47
C TRP A 13 4.88 -14.59 -25.48
N ALA A 14 4.97 -15.90 -25.53
CA ALA A 14 3.79 -16.77 -25.47
C ALA A 14 2.99 -16.61 -24.18
N LEU A 15 3.69 -16.32 -23.07
CA LEU A 15 3.10 -16.12 -21.73
C LEU A 15 2.78 -14.66 -21.41
N ARG A 16 2.97 -13.72 -22.35
CA ARG A 16 2.91 -12.27 -22.07
C ARG A 16 1.64 -11.81 -21.37
N HIS A 17 0.50 -12.40 -21.67
CA HIS A 17 -0.78 -12.04 -21.04
C HIS A 17 -0.89 -12.54 -19.59
N SER A 18 -0.15 -13.60 -19.22
CA SER A 18 -0.13 -14.08 -17.84
C SER A 18 0.75 -13.25 -16.91
N PHE A 19 1.53 -12.29 -17.45
CA PHE A 19 2.28 -11.32 -16.66
C PHE A 19 1.46 -10.08 -16.29
N VAL A 20 0.27 -9.94 -16.84
CA VAL A 20 -0.65 -8.85 -16.48
C VAL A 20 -1.38 -9.25 -15.21
N ALA A 21 -1.20 -8.47 -14.14
CA ALA A 21 -1.83 -8.73 -12.86
C ALA A 21 -3.34 -8.46 -12.92
N ASP A 22 -4.14 -9.37 -12.37
CA ASP A 22 -5.57 -9.16 -12.14
C ASP A 22 -5.74 -8.42 -10.81
N MET A 23 -5.97 -7.12 -10.87
CA MET A 23 -6.07 -6.25 -9.71
C MET A 23 -7.48 -5.70 -9.55
N LYS A 24 -7.90 -5.55 -8.29
CA LYS A 24 -9.20 -4.93 -8.00
C LYS A 24 -9.05 -3.42 -7.84
N LYS A 25 -10.10 -2.67 -8.21
CA LYS A 25 -10.18 -1.25 -7.86
C LYS A 25 -10.37 -1.09 -6.34
N PRO A 26 -9.94 0.02 -5.73
CA PRO A 26 -10.01 0.24 -4.29
C PRO A 26 -11.39 -0.05 -3.68
N GLN A 27 -12.46 0.47 -4.28
CA GLN A 27 -13.84 0.26 -3.81
C GLN A 27 -14.26 -1.21 -3.82
N ASP A 28 -13.92 -1.93 -4.88
CA ASP A 28 -14.28 -3.35 -5.03
C ASP A 28 -13.44 -4.23 -4.10
N ALA A 29 -12.15 -3.89 -3.91
CA ALA A 29 -11.26 -4.58 -3.01
C ALA A 29 -11.73 -4.48 -1.55
N VAL A 30 -12.13 -3.28 -1.11
CA VAL A 30 -12.65 -3.04 0.24
C VAL A 30 -13.96 -3.79 0.46
N LYS A 31 -14.93 -3.68 -0.44
CA LYS A 31 -16.20 -4.43 -0.35
C LYS A 31 -15.96 -5.94 -0.26
N TYR A 32 -15.07 -6.44 -1.10
CA TYR A 32 -14.71 -7.85 -1.11
C TYR A 32 -14.06 -8.28 0.22
N ALA A 33 -13.10 -7.50 0.73
CA ALA A 33 -12.47 -7.79 2.02
C ALA A 33 -13.46 -7.78 3.18
N MET A 34 -14.40 -6.82 3.19
CA MET A 34 -15.47 -6.74 4.19
C MET A 34 -16.42 -7.94 4.18
N SER A 35 -16.63 -8.55 3.00
CA SER A 35 -17.51 -9.72 2.84
C SER A 35 -16.90 -11.03 3.36
N LYS A 36 -15.61 -11.07 3.68
CA LYS A 36 -14.94 -12.27 4.19
C LYS A 36 -15.25 -12.51 5.65
N ASP A 37 -15.40 -13.77 6.03
CA ASP A 37 -15.64 -14.16 7.42
C ASP A 37 -14.35 -14.12 8.26
N LYS A 38 -13.20 -14.36 7.63
CA LYS A 38 -11.89 -14.45 8.27
C LYS A 38 -10.93 -13.39 7.74
N GLY A 39 -10.12 -12.83 8.63
CA GLY A 39 -8.97 -11.97 8.34
C GLY A 39 -7.66 -12.62 8.80
N PRO A 40 -6.53 -11.94 8.63
CA PRO A 40 -6.37 -10.70 7.85
C PRO A 40 -6.56 -10.89 6.35
N VAL A 41 -7.36 -10.03 5.74
CA VAL A 41 -7.34 -9.81 4.29
C VAL A 41 -6.37 -8.67 4.02
N ILE A 42 -5.28 -8.95 3.32
CA ILE A 42 -4.27 -7.94 2.98
C ILE A 42 -4.68 -7.24 1.70
N LEU A 43 -4.87 -5.94 1.75
CA LEU A 43 -5.05 -5.07 0.59
C LEU A 43 -3.70 -4.44 0.26
N ALA A 44 -3.05 -4.92 -0.79
CA ALA A 44 -1.77 -4.41 -1.23
C ALA A 44 -1.97 -3.29 -2.26
N ASP A 45 -1.68 -2.06 -1.86
CA ASP A 45 -1.63 -0.90 -2.75
C ASP A 45 -0.35 -0.97 -3.59
N VAL A 46 -0.46 -1.60 -4.75
CA VAL A 46 0.70 -1.84 -5.63
C VAL A 46 1.10 -0.57 -6.39
N ALA A 47 0.15 0.34 -6.60
CA ALA A 47 0.38 1.58 -7.32
C ALA A 47 1.11 2.63 -6.48
N ASP A 48 1.00 2.54 -5.15
CA ASP A 48 1.68 3.43 -4.21
C ASP A 48 2.79 2.69 -3.43
N ASN A 49 3.61 1.92 -4.16
CA ASN A 49 4.72 1.17 -3.60
C ASN A 49 5.92 2.07 -3.29
N THR A 50 6.15 2.37 -2.02
CA THR A 50 7.26 3.23 -1.58
C THR A 50 8.64 2.65 -1.91
N GLY A 51 8.77 1.33 -2.01
CA GLY A 51 9.98 0.65 -2.46
C GLY A 51 10.26 0.85 -3.97
N GLY A 52 9.24 1.17 -4.76
CA GLY A 52 9.35 1.53 -6.17
C GLY A 52 9.52 3.03 -6.43
N GLY A 53 9.53 3.86 -5.38
CA GLY A 53 9.69 5.31 -5.49
C GLY A 53 8.41 6.13 -5.35
N ALA A 54 7.25 5.49 -5.18
CA ALA A 54 6.00 6.19 -4.92
C ALA A 54 6.01 6.90 -3.55
N SER A 55 5.11 7.85 -3.35
CA SER A 55 5.06 8.70 -2.14
C SER A 55 4.68 7.92 -0.87
N GLY A 56 3.82 6.91 -1.00
CA GLY A 56 3.27 6.15 0.12
C GLY A 56 2.08 6.83 0.81
N ASP A 57 1.64 7.96 0.31
CA ASP A 57 0.53 8.74 0.87
C ASP A 57 -0.78 8.63 0.09
N GLY A 58 -0.90 7.65 -0.81
CA GLY A 58 -2.10 7.36 -1.59
C GLY A 58 -3.33 7.09 -0.72
N THR A 59 -4.45 7.65 -1.08
CA THR A 59 -5.63 7.80 -0.23
C THR A 59 -6.82 6.94 -0.64
N GLU A 60 -6.86 6.42 -1.86
CA GLU A 60 -8.05 5.78 -2.44
C GLU A 60 -8.57 4.58 -1.61
N ILE A 61 -7.67 3.74 -1.06
CA ILE A 61 -8.10 2.63 -0.22
C ILE A 61 -8.61 3.15 1.14
N LEU A 62 -7.95 4.17 1.72
CA LEU A 62 -8.42 4.80 2.95
C LEU A 62 -9.79 5.42 2.77
N GLN A 63 -10.00 6.14 1.66
CA GLN A 63 -11.29 6.72 1.32
C GLN A 63 -12.37 5.64 1.21
N ALA A 64 -12.09 4.55 0.49
CA ALA A 64 -13.01 3.43 0.35
C ALA A 64 -13.36 2.78 1.70
N LEU A 65 -12.38 2.61 2.60
CA LEU A 65 -12.62 2.09 3.95
C LEU A 65 -13.56 2.98 4.75
N ILE A 66 -13.37 4.31 4.69
CA ILE A 66 -14.22 5.28 5.40
C ILE A 66 -15.63 5.29 4.81
N GLU A 67 -15.77 5.40 3.49
CA GLU A 67 -17.06 5.42 2.79
C GLU A 67 -17.92 4.18 3.06
N HIS A 68 -17.29 3.01 3.17
CA HIS A 68 -17.99 1.77 3.48
C HIS A 68 -18.08 1.46 4.97
N ASN A 69 -17.63 2.39 5.85
CA ASN A 69 -17.63 2.18 7.30
C ASN A 69 -17.00 0.84 7.70
N ALA A 70 -15.82 0.54 7.12
CA ALA A 70 -15.10 -0.69 7.38
C ALA A 70 -14.78 -0.84 8.87
N GLN A 71 -14.89 -2.06 9.37
CA GLN A 71 -14.63 -2.38 10.76
C GLN A 71 -13.37 -3.24 10.87
N ASP A 72 -12.65 -3.05 11.97
CA ASP A 72 -11.45 -3.80 12.29
C ASP A 72 -10.39 -3.76 11.17
N ALA A 73 -10.17 -2.56 10.63
CA ALA A 73 -9.20 -2.29 9.58
C ALA A 73 -7.98 -1.53 10.10
N VAL A 74 -6.83 -1.72 9.43
CA VAL A 74 -5.64 -0.90 9.66
C VAL A 74 -5.00 -0.48 8.34
N VAL A 75 -4.64 0.81 8.23
CA VAL A 75 -3.78 1.34 7.17
C VAL A 75 -2.38 1.51 7.74
N ILE A 76 -1.46 0.67 7.26
CA ILE A 76 -0.07 0.65 7.75
C ILE A 76 0.77 1.60 6.91
N THR A 77 1.33 2.62 7.58
CA THR A 77 2.12 3.73 7.05
C THR A 77 1.37 4.65 6.08
N MET A 78 1.13 5.84 6.54
CA MET A 78 0.64 6.97 5.76
C MET A 78 1.56 8.16 6.04
N PRO A 79 2.63 8.35 5.25
CA PRO A 79 3.56 9.45 5.45
C PRO A 79 2.87 10.80 5.22
N ASP A 80 2.64 11.51 6.32
CA ASP A 80 1.99 12.82 6.34
C ASP A 80 2.43 13.60 7.59
N LYS A 81 3.41 14.47 7.42
CA LYS A 81 3.96 15.27 8.52
C LYS A 81 2.93 16.20 9.15
N GLU A 82 2.04 16.80 8.36
CA GLU A 82 1.01 17.71 8.88
C GLU A 82 -0.02 16.95 9.74
N ALA A 83 -0.42 15.75 9.31
CA ALA A 83 -1.28 14.88 10.10
C ALA A 83 -0.61 14.45 11.41
N VAL A 84 0.70 14.14 11.39
CA VAL A 84 1.47 13.85 12.60
C VAL A 84 1.51 15.05 13.52
N ASP A 85 1.82 16.26 13.01
CA ASP A 85 1.86 17.48 13.81
C ASP A 85 0.49 17.79 14.44
N ALA A 86 -0.61 17.59 13.70
CA ALA A 86 -1.97 17.74 14.21
C ALA A 86 -2.28 16.72 15.33
N ALA A 87 -1.87 15.46 15.17
CA ALA A 87 -2.05 14.44 16.19
C ALA A 87 -1.26 14.73 17.47
N PHE A 88 0.00 15.14 17.33
CA PHE A 88 0.82 15.53 18.49
C PHE A 88 0.27 16.76 19.21
N LYS A 89 -0.29 17.72 18.48
CA LYS A 89 -0.97 18.88 19.07
C LYS A 89 -2.24 18.48 19.84
N ALA A 90 -3.01 17.53 19.32
CA ALA A 90 -4.23 17.03 19.98
C ALA A 90 -3.92 16.20 21.23
N GLY A 91 -2.80 15.48 21.23
CA GLY A 91 -2.43 14.56 22.32
C GLY A 91 -3.24 13.27 22.32
N VAL A 92 -2.78 12.27 23.06
CA VAL A 92 -3.47 10.99 23.21
C VAL A 92 -4.85 11.19 23.84
N GLY A 93 -5.90 10.59 23.25
CA GLY A 93 -7.30 10.79 23.62
C GLY A 93 -7.92 12.06 23.03
N GLY A 94 -7.13 12.92 22.40
CA GLY A 94 -7.59 14.16 21.78
C GLY A 94 -8.35 13.92 20.47
N ASN A 95 -9.25 14.84 20.13
CA ASN A 95 -9.97 14.83 18.87
C ASN A 95 -9.03 15.16 17.71
N PHE A 96 -9.09 14.35 16.67
CA PHE A 96 -8.38 14.55 15.41
C PHE A 96 -9.38 14.90 14.30
N ASP A 97 -9.11 16.01 13.61
CA ASP A 97 -9.89 16.42 12.42
C ASP A 97 -8.93 17.11 11.45
N ALA A 98 -8.43 16.37 10.45
CA ALA A 98 -7.49 16.89 9.47
C ALA A 98 -7.61 16.16 8.12
N LEU A 99 -7.04 16.77 7.08
CA LEU A 99 -6.80 16.13 5.80
C LEU A 99 -5.56 15.24 5.91
N VAL A 100 -5.66 13.99 5.43
CA VAL A 100 -4.62 12.96 5.53
C VAL A 100 -4.28 12.40 4.15
N GLY A 101 -2.97 12.28 3.88
CA GLY A 101 -2.43 11.74 2.64
C GLY A 101 -2.70 12.58 1.40
N GLY A 102 -2.31 12.08 0.21
CA GLY A 102 -2.55 12.72 -1.08
C GLY A 102 -2.00 14.15 -1.20
N LYS A 103 -0.87 14.45 -0.52
CA LYS A 103 -0.30 15.80 -0.45
C LYS A 103 1.03 15.93 -1.17
N PHE A 104 1.66 14.80 -1.52
CA PHE A 104 2.98 14.82 -2.11
C PHE A 104 2.94 15.21 -3.59
N ASP A 105 1.95 14.73 -4.32
CA ASP A 105 1.72 15.02 -5.74
C ASP A 105 0.25 14.80 -6.11
N ASP A 106 -0.09 15.04 -7.39
CA ASP A 106 -1.45 14.86 -7.92
C ASP A 106 -1.71 13.43 -8.47
N LEU A 107 -0.80 12.48 -8.24
CA LEU A 107 -0.83 11.14 -8.84
C LEU A 107 -1.34 10.05 -7.88
N HIS A 108 -1.40 10.33 -6.58
CA HIS A 108 -1.72 9.37 -5.53
C HIS A 108 -3.09 9.59 -4.86
N GLY A 109 -4.01 10.28 -5.54
CA GLY A 109 -5.32 10.65 -5.01
C GLY A 109 -5.30 12.00 -4.30
N ALA A 110 -6.47 12.44 -3.84
CA ALA A 110 -6.64 13.70 -3.11
C ALA A 110 -6.59 13.46 -1.59
N PRO A 111 -6.22 14.49 -0.79
CA PRO A 111 -6.28 14.38 0.67
C PRO A 111 -7.69 14.02 1.16
N VAL A 112 -7.76 13.09 2.11
CA VAL A 112 -9.01 12.60 2.69
C VAL A 112 -9.20 13.19 4.09
N ARG A 113 -10.40 13.74 4.37
CA ARG A 113 -10.72 14.22 5.72
C ARG A 113 -10.91 13.04 6.67
N VAL A 114 -10.10 12.99 7.72
CA VAL A 114 -10.18 12.00 8.77
C VAL A 114 -10.63 12.67 10.05
N GLN A 115 -11.74 12.17 10.59
CA GLN A 115 -12.27 12.59 11.89
C GLN A 115 -12.23 11.41 12.85
N GLY A 116 -11.59 11.58 13.99
CA GLY A 116 -11.38 10.48 14.92
C GLY A 116 -10.69 10.89 16.21
N THR A 117 -10.05 9.94 16.86
CA THR A 117 -9.34 10.14 18.12
C THR A 117 -7.89 9.71 17.97
N VAL A 118 -6.96 10.49 18.54
CA VAL A 118 -5.56 10.08 18.66
C VAL A 118 -5.44 8.98 19.70
N ARG A 119 -5.15 7.78 19.25
CA ARG A 119 -5.06 6.59 20.12
C ARG A 119 -3.68 6.42 20.74
N LEU A 120 -2.63 6.76 19.97
CA LEU A 120 -1.24 6.59 20.39
C LEU A 120 -0.33 7.59 19.67
N LEU A 121 0.73 8.01 20.34
CA LEU A 121 1.85 8.78 19.80
C LEU A 121 3.14 8.00 20.01
N SER A 122 4.05 8.00 19.02
CA SER A 122 5.31 7.24 19.03
C SER A 122 6.44 8.02 18.36
N ASP A 123 7.68 7.67 18.68
CA ASP A 123 8.86 8.09 17.92
C ASP A 123 9.06 7.29 16.61
N GLY A 124 8.23 6.27 16.43
CA GLY A 124 8.20 5.41 15.25
C GLY A 124 9.39 4.47 15.10
N SER A 125 10.13 4.23 16.19
CA SER A 125 11.27 3.32 16.20
C SER A 125 10.81 1.86 16.38
N PHE A 126 11.38 0.95 15.61
CA PHE A 126 11.10 -0.48 15.71
C PHE A 126 12.31 -1.33 15.28
N VAL A 127 12.25 -2.62 15.55
CA VAL A 127 13.24 -3.61 15.11
C VAL A 127 12.55 -4.62 14.20
N HIS A 128 13.08 -4.81 13.01
CA HIS A 128 12.57 -5.81 12.09
C HIS A 128 12.71 -7.23 12.66
N ARG A 129 11.64 -8.03 12.58
CA ARG A 129 11.60 -9.44 12.98
C ARG A 129 11.24 -10.38 11.85
N GLY A 130 10.68 -9.83 10.77
CA GLY A 130 10.37 -10.57 9.56
C GLY A 130 11.61 -11.01 8.78
N PRO A 131 11.44 -11.78 7.70
CA PRO A 131 12.55 -12.36 6.93
C PRO A 131 13.41 -11.33 6.21
N MET A 132 12.89 -10.12 6.00
CA MET A 132 13.67 -9.01 5.44
C MET A 132 14.22 -8.14 6.56
N SER A 133 15.52 -7.90 6.54
CA SER A 133 16.22 -7.01 7.50
C SER A 133 16.10 -7.41 8.98
N THR A 134 15.95 -8.70 9.30
CA THR A 134 15.84 -9.21 10.68
C THR A 134 16.92 -8.63 11.59
N GLY A 135 16.51 -8.06 12.74
CA GLY A 135 17.40 -7.47 13.74
C GLY A 135 17.82 -6.02 13.43
N VAL A 136 17.51 -5.49 12.25
CA VAL A 136 17.82 -4.10 11.90
C VAL A 136 16.86 -3.16 12.60
N LYS A 137 17.41 -2.13 13.26
CA LYS A 137 16.62 -1.01 13.81
C LYS A 137 16.24 -0.05 12.68
N SER A 138 14.97 0.34 12.66
CA SER A 138 14.41 1.32 11.70
C SER A 138 13.51 2.31 12.41
N SER A 139 13.20 3.41 11.73
CA SER A 139 12.25 4.41 12.24
C SER A 139 11.48 5.04 11.09
N ILE A 140 10.18 5.16 11.29
CA ILE A 140 9.27 5.90 10.40
C ILE A 140 9.11 7.38 10.81
N GLY A 141 9.94 7.86 11.76
CA GLY A 141 9.81 9.19 12.36
C GLY A 141 8.67 9.25 13.36
N ARG A 142 8.41 10.45 13.91
CA ARG A 142 7.23 10.61 14.78
C ARG A 142 6.01 10.02 14.06
N SER A 143 5.20 9.32 14.81
CA SER A 143 4.02 8.65 14.27
C SER A 143 2.87 8.69 15.26
N ALA A 144 1.66 8.56 14.75
CA ALA A 144 0.46 8.48 15.55
C ALA A 144 -0.49 7.44 14.99
N VAL A 145 -1.26 6.81 15.87
CA VAL A 145 -2.42 6.01 15.49
C VAL A 145 -3.67 6.87 15.65
N ILE A 146 -4.37 7.07 14.54
CA ILE A 146 -5.66 7.75 14.51
C ILE A 146 -6.75 6.70 14.35
N GLN A 147 -7.68 6.65 15.29
CA GLN A 147 -8.85 5.79 15.21
C GLN A 147 -10.01 6.57 14.59
N CYS A 148 -10.39 6.18 13.38
CA CYS A 148 -11.54 6.72 12.64
C CYS A 148 -12.61 5.63 12.52
N GLY A 149 -13.62 5.67 13.38
CA GLY A 149 -14.60 4.57 13.46
C GLY A 149 -13.91 3.24 13.77
N GLY A 150 -14.09 2.25 12.89
CA GLY A 150 -13.46 0.93 12.97
C GLY A 150 -12.09 0.82 12.29
N ILE A 151 -11.49 1.94 11.89
CA ILE A 151 -10.25 1.99 11.11
C ILE A 151 -9.13 2.60 11.96
N ASP A 152 -8.02 1.89 12.15
CA ASP A 152 -6.78 2.44 12.67
C ASP A 152 -5.90 2.93 11.51
N ILE A 153 -5.44 4.17 11.56
CA ILE A 153 -4.58 4.78 10.55
C ILE A 153 -3.24 5.14 11.21
N ILE A 154 -2.15 4.55 10.72
CA ILE A 154 -0.80 4.87 11.20
C ILE A 154 -0.25 6.00 10.33
N VAL A 155 -0.36 7.24 10.80
CA VAL A 155 0.29 8.40 10.17
C VAL A 155 1.71 8.53 10.70
N ASN A 156 2.65 8.91 9.81
CA ASN A 156 4.08 8.94 10.13
C ASN A 156 4.82 10.01 9.32
N GLU A 157 6.00 10.43 9.76
CA GLU A 157 6.76 11.51 9.10
C GLU A 157 7.58 11.05 7.90
N ARG A 158 8.15 9.85 7.97
CA ARG A 158 9.13 9.39 6.98
C ARG A 158 8.54 8.30 6.10
N ARG A 159 8.66 8.46 4.80
CA ARG A 159 8.31 7.40 3.85
C ARG A 159 9.05 6.11 4.20
N SER A 160 8.31 5.03 4.34
CA SER A 160 8.84 3.69 4.64
C SER A 160 8.00 2.64 3.97
N GLN A 161 8.65 1.59 3.48
CA GLN A 161 7.94 0.43 2.94
C GLN A 161 7.54 -0.50 4.09
N PRO A 162 6.26 -0.88 4.22
CA PRO A 162 5.77 -1.73 5.29
C PRO A 162 6.09 -3.21 5.00
N VAL A 163 7.38 -3.56 4.95
CA VAL A 163 7.85 -4.93 4.66
C VAL A 163 7.74 -5.88 5.86
N ASP A 164 7.46 -5.33 7.04
CA ASP A 164 7.45 -6.07 8.30
C ASP A 164 6.26 -5.63 9.17
N PRO A 165 5.45 -6.56 9.70
CA PRO A 165 4.38 -6.25 10.65
C PRO A 165 4.84 -5.51 11.92
N GLU A 166 6.13 -5.56 12.25
CA GLU A 166 6.67 -4.87 13.43
C GLU A 166 6.49 -3.35 13.38
N VAL A 167 6.35 -2.76 12.20
CA VAL A 167 6.00 -1.35 12.09
C VAL A 167 4.64 -1.04 12.73
N ALA A 168 3.65 -1.91 12.56
CA ALA A 168 2.34 -1.76 13.20
C ALA A 168 2.38 -2.20 14.67
N ARG A 169 3.10 -3.29 14.99
CA ARG A 169 3.24 -3.77 16.37
C ARG A 169 3.93 -2.76 17.27
N SER A 170 4.87 -1.98 16.75
CA SER A 170 5.57 -0.91 17.50
C SER A 170 4.63 0.20 18.00
N VAL A 171 3.47 0.34 17.39
CA VAL A 171 2.40 1.27 17.80
C VAL A 171 1.18 0.55 18.38
N GLY A 172 1.36 -0.67 18.87
CA GLY A 172 0.34 -1.42 19.60
C GLY A 172 -0.75 -2.06 18.74
N ILE A 173 -0.50 -2.24 17.43
CA ILE A 173 -1.43 -2.89 16.51
C ILE A 173 -0.80 -4.17 15.98
N ASP A 174 -1.33 -5.34 16.36
CA ASP A 174 -0.94 -6.58 15.70
C ASP A 174 -1.85 -6.85 14.49
N PRO A 175 -1.30 -6.85 13.27
CA PRO A 175 -2.08 -7.09 12.06
C PRO A 175 -2.77 -8.45 12.01
N THR A 176 -2.30 -9.43 12.78
CA THR A 176 -2.93 -10.77 12.83
C THR A 176 -4.32 -10.77 13.44
N PHE A 177 -4.64 -9.74 14.24
CA PHE A 177 -5.96 -9.58 14.86
C PHE A 177 -6.88 -8.62 14.08
N LYS A 178 -6.42 -8.14 12.91
CA LYS A 178 -7.22 -7.26 12.07
C LYS A 178 -7.97 -8.04 10.99
N LYS A 179 -9.18 -7.60 10.66
CA LYS A 179 -9.93 -8.15 9.53
C LYS A 179 -9.34 -7.68 8.19
N ILE A 180 -8.98 -6.40 8.10
CA ILE A 180 -8.44 -5.79 6.88
C ILE A 180 -7.13 -5.09 7.21
N VAL A 181 -6.09 -5.37 6.43
CA VAL A 181 -4.77 -4.76 6.57
C VAL A 181 -4.35 -4.16 5.23
N VAL A 182 -4.13 -2.86 5.20
CA VAL A 182 -3.66 -2.15 4.00
C VAL A 182 -2.16 -1.94 4.08
N VAL A 183 -1.43 -2.37 3.04
CA VAL A 183 0.02 -2.19 2.91
C VAL A 183 0.37 -1.51 1.59
N LYS A 184 1.25 -0.51 1.61
CA LYS A 184 1.72 0.24 0.44
C LYS A 184 2.99 -0.39 -0.13
N SER A 185 2.79 -1.49 -0.85
CA SER A 185 3.88 -2.30 -1.38
C SER A 185 3.39 -3.23 -2.48
N ALA A 186 4.20 -3.43 -3.53
CA ALA A 186 3.85 -4.32 -4.63
C ALA A 186 4.18 -5.80 -4.35
N VAL A 187 5.37 -6.10 -3.80
CA VAL A 187 5.84 -7.49 -3.67
C VAL A 187 6.46 -7.77 -2.30
N HIS A 188 7.33 -6.89 -1.81
CA HIS A 188 8.20 -7.18 -0.67
C HIS A 188 7.44 -7.52 0.63
N TYR A 189 6.23 -6.99 0.82
CA TYR A 189 5.38 -7.30 1.97
C TYR A 189 5.06 -8.80 2.08
N ARG A 190 5.00 -9.53 0.95
CA ARG A 190 4.57 -10.93 0.92
C ARG A 190 5.38 -11.80 1.87
N ALA A 191 6.69 -11.59 1.94
CA ALA A 191 7.57 -12.40 2.79
C ALA A 191 7.14 -12.45 4.27
N ALA A 192 6.56 -11.37 4.80
CA ALA A 192 6.17 -11.28 6.21
C ALA A 192 4.64 -11.29 6.42
N TYR A 193 3.85 -10.86 5.44
CA TYR A 193 2.39 -10.80 5.58
C TYR A 193 1.67 -12.02 4.99
N GLU A 194 2.22 -12.69 3.97
CA GLU A 194 1.59 -13.87 3.39
C GLU A 194 1.37 -15.01 4.41
N PRO A 195 2.33 -15.29 5.34
CA PRO A 195 2.12 -16.32 6.36
C PRO A 195 0.99 -16.03 7.36
N ILE A 196 0.59 -14.77 7.50
CA ILE A 196 -0.47 -14.35 8.43
C ILE A 196 -1.79 -14.02 7.73
N ALA A 197 -1.77 -13.90 6.40
CA ALA A 197 -2.93 -13.53 5.60
C ALA A 197 -3.90 -14.70 5.41
N SER A 198 -5.20 -14.44 5.54
CA SER A 198 -6.22 -15.35 5.02
C SER A 198 -6.35 -15.24 3.50
N GLU A 199 -6.13 -14.04 2.97
CA GLU A 199 -6.17 -13.74 1.53
C GLU A 199 -5.37 -12.47 1.25
N ILE A 200 -4.78 -12.37 0.05
CA ILE A 200 -4.09 -11.18 -0.44
C ILE A 200 -4.78 -10.69 -1.70
N ILE A 201 -5.08 -9.40 -1.74
CA ILE A 201 -5.72 -8.73 -2.86
C ILE A 201 -4.80 -7.59 -3.31
N GLU A 202 -4.34 -7.66 -4.56
CA GLU A 202 -3.63 -6.56 -5.19
C GLU A 202 -4.63 -5.51 -5.65
N VAL A 203 -4.36 -4.23 -5.29
CA VAL A 203 -5.27 -3.12 -5.54
C VAL A 203 -4.63 -2.14 -6.52
N ASP A 204 -5.34 -1.88 -7.63
CA ASP A 204 -4.95 -0.90 -8.64
C ASP A 204 -5.55 0.48 -8.30
N GLY A 205 -4.92 1.18 -7.36
CA GLY A 205 -5.17 2.59 -7.09
C GLY A 205 -4.41 3.52 -8.07
N PRO A 206 -4.57 4.83 -7.95
CA PRO A 206 -3.68 5.80 -8.58
C PRO A 206 -2.30 5.74 -7.92
N GLY A 207 -1.24 5.99 -8.68
CA GLY A 207 0.13 6.06 -8.15
C GLY A 207 1.22 5.78 -9.18
N LEU A 208 2.42 6.26 -8.88
CA LEU A 208 3.58 6.22 -9.77
C LEU A 208 4.10 4.80 -10.05
N SER A 209 3.86 3.85 -9.17
CA SER A 209 4.31 2.47 -9.34
C SER A 209 3.21 1.53 -9.86
N SER A 210 2.13 2.08 -10.41
CA SER A 210 1.05 1.27 -10.99
C SER A 210 1.57 0.36 -12.11
N PRO A 211 1.29 -0.94 -12.05
CA PRO A 211 1.57 -1.86 -13.15
C PRO A 211 0.64 -1.66 -14.34
N ASN A 212 -0.44 -0.89 -14.19
CA ASN A 212 -1.31 -0.48 -15.28
C ASN A 212 -0.66 0.64 -16.08
N LEU A 213 0.15 0.27 -17.08
CA LEU A 213 0.92 1.21 -17.90
C LEU A 213 0.07 2.15 -18.75
N SER A 214 -1.21 1.86 -18.96
CA SER A 214 -2.13 2.75 -19.69
C SER A 214 -2.43 4.07 -18.96
N ARG A 215 -2.10 4.15 -17.66
CA ARG A 215 -2.23 5.38 -16.86
C ARG A 215 -1.17 6.43 -17.18
N PHE A 216 -0.08 6.04 -17.87
CA PHE A 216 1.06 6.92 -18.11
C PHE A 216 1.16 7.35 -19.56
N GLU A 217 1.45 8.64 -19.78
CA GLU A 217 1.79 9.17 -21.10
C GLU A 217 3.29 9.00 -21.37
N PHE A 218 3.65 7.99 -22.15
CA PHE A 218 5.04 7.74 -22.52
C PHE A 218 5.42 8.54 -23.77
N LYS A 219 6.33 9.50 -23.64
CA LYS A 219 6.77 10.38 -24.74
C LYS A 219 7.98 9.86 -25.53
N ASN A 220 8.89 9.14 -24.86
CA ASN A 220 10.20 8.78 -25.42
C ASN A 220 10.46 7.27 -25.36
N ILE A 221 9.45 6.43 -25.54
CA ILE A 221 9.61 4.98 -25.62
C ILE A 221 9.53 4.51 -27.07
N ARG A 222 10.28 3.44 -27.38
CA ARG A 222 10.16 2.76 -28.66
C ARG A 222 8.79 2.09 -28.78
N ARG A 223 8.12 2.30 -29.90
CA ARG A 223 6.83 1.67 -30.21
C ARG A 223 6.98 0.72 -31.40
N PRO A 224 6.23 -0.37 -31.51
CA PRO A 224 5.27 -0.86 -30.51
C PRO A 224 5.94 -1.51 -29.30
N VAL A 225 5.25 -1.50 -28.14
CA VAL A 225 5.70 -2.15 -26.90
C VAL A 225 4.51 -2.76 -26.14
N PHE A 226 4.60 -4.04 -25.80
CA PHE A 226 3.62 -4.72 -24.97
C PHE A 226 3.78 -4.30 -23.47
N PRO A 227 2.71 -4.12 -22.70
CA PRO A 227 1.28 -4.31 -23.02
C PRO A 227 0.57 -3.08 -23.57
N ILE A 228 1.25 -1.97 -23.83
CA ILE A 228 0.63 -0.73 -24.32
C ILE A 228 0.06 -0.94 -25.72
N ASP A 229 0.78 -1.69 -26.57
CA ASP A 229 0.38 -2.07 -27.92
C ASP A 229 0.05 -3.56 -27.96
N GLU A 230 -1.20 -3.92 -27.68
CA GLU A 230 -1.63 -5.32 -27.57
C GLU A 230 -1.44 -6.14 -28.86
N ASP A 231 -1.65 -5.52 -30.02
CA ASP A 231 -1.53 -6.16 -31.33
C ASP A 231 -0.06 -6.29 -31.83
N MET A 232 0.88 -5.96 -30.96
CA MET A 232 2.31 -6.06 -31.29
C MET A 232 2.69 -7.51 -31.70
N LYS A 233 3.40 -7.62 -32.81
CA LYS A 233 4.03 -8.88 -33.24
C LYS A 233 5.54 -8.82 -32.96
N ILE A 234 6.08 -9.93 -32.44
CA ILE A 234 7.53 -10.04 -32.25
C ILE A 234 8.16 -10.16 -33.67
N SER A 235 8.98 -9.19 -34.06
CA SER A 235 9.80 -9.33 -35.24
C SER A 235 11.02 -10.19 -34.93
N ARG A 236 11.31 -11.16 -35.79
CA ARG A 236 12.51 -12.01 -35.71
C ARG A 236 13.76 -11.19 -35.96
#